data_5a46cdf2323a56dccb1bff69c4f364ad
#
_entry.id   5a46cdf2323a56dccb1bff69c4f364ad
#
_cell.length_a   1.000
_cell.length_b   1.000
_cell.length_c   1.000
_cell.angle_alpha   90.00
_cell.angle_beta   90.00
_cell.angle_gamma   90.00
#
_symmetry.space_group_name_H-M   'P 1'
#
loop_
_entity.id
_entity.type
_entity.pdbx_description
1 polymer ?
#
loop_
_entity_poly.entity_id
_entity_poly.type
_entity_poly.pdbx_seq_one_letter_code
_entity_poly.pdbx_strand_id
1 'polypeptide(L)'
;MAPPGAPRGPRSGRRERAVGASERAYRSLLRAYPRRLRDEYGDEMVRLFRDLCREGLEYGGGLGLAALWARILPELVCSSLKERGTTLNRNTYRSVVGVALATAFVLLIPLLAMQITDEVAWNLADFVFAGALIFGTGLAYVLMVSKAGNTAYRAAVGVALAAAFLLVWVNGAVGITDSDADSMYVGVLAVGIVGAIIARLRPSGMARAMFATALAQASVAAIALIAGIVPTYNSAFEVLGITGFYVALFVGSALLFRHAAQGRTPAGAGQEG
;
A
#
# COMPACT_ATOMS: atom_id res chain seq x y z
N MET A 1 19.97 -24.24 -43.70
CA MET A 1 19.31 -25.26 -42.85
C MET A 1 19.91 -25.08 -41.46
N ALA A 2 19.23 -24.35 -40.56
CA ALA A 2 19.68 -24.09 -39.19
C ALA A 2 19.18 -25.21 -38.27
N PRO A 3 19.97 -25.66 -37.27
CA PRO A 3 19.58 -26.78 -36.40
C PRO A 3 18.47 -26.36 -35.44
N PRO A 4 17.47 -27.21 -35.17
CA PRO A 4 16.45 -26.96 -34.18
C PRO A 4 16.96 -27.26 -32.78
N GLY A 5 16.75 -26.35 -31.83
CA GLY A 5 16.72 -26.68 -30.39
C GLY A 5 17.98 -26.44 -29.58
N ALA A 6 18.50 -25.22 -29.50
CA ALA A 6 19.39 -24.87 -28.41
C ALA A 6 18.59 -24.80 -27.11
N PRO A 7 19.03 -25.41 -25.98
CA PRO A 7 18.34 -25.36 -24.71
C PRO A 7 18.29 -23.92 -24.20
N ARG A 8 17.07 -23.41 -23.99
CA ARG A 8 16.86 -22.07 -23.42
C ARG A 8 17.45 -22.06 -22.01
N GLY A 9 18.49 -21.26 -21.80
CA GLY A 9 19.21 -21.18 -20.54
C GLY A 9 18.29 -20.71 -19.39
N PRO A 10 18.66 -20.96 -18.11
CA PRO A 10 17.85 -20.67 -16.93
C PRO A 10 17.44 -19.19 -16.80
N ARG A 11 18.16 -18.27 -17.43
CA ARG A 11 17.84 -16.83 -17.47
C ARG A 11 16.64 -16.49 -18.37
N SER A 12 16.42 -17.22 -19.47
CA SER A 12 15.27 -17.01 -20.34
C SER A 12 13.97 -17.45 -19.69
N GLY A 13 13.95 -18.54 -18.97
CA GLY A 13 12.78 -19.03 -18.26
C GLY A 13 12.35 -18.13 -17.07
N ARG A 14 13.29 -17.40 -16.43
CA ARG A 14 12.97 -16.43 -15.37
C ARG A 14 12.35 -15.18 -15.99
N ARG A 15 12.87 -14.67 -17.10
CA ARG A 15 12.31 -13.52 -17.82
C ARG A 15 10.90 -13.79 -18.34
N GLU A 16 10.64 -14.94 -18.93
CA GLU A 16 9.30 -15.30 -19.41
C GLU A 16 8.29 -15.43 -18.25
N ARG A 17 8.71 -15.94 -17.09
CA ARG A 17 7.87 -15.96 -15.88
C ARG A 17 7.52 -14.57 -15.37
N ALA A 18 8.48 -13.65 -15.37
CA ALA A 18 8.27 -12.25 -14.96
C ALA A 18 7.30 -11.53 -15.91
N VAL A 19 7.46 -11.70 -17.22
CA VAL A 19 6.52 -11.16 -18.22
C VAL A 19 5.12 -11.72 -18.03
N GLY A 20 4.99 -13.04 -17.87
CA GLY A 20 3.69 -13.68 -17.67
C GLY A 20 3.00 -13.28 -16.34
N ALA A 21 3.77 -13.04 -15.28
CA ALA A 21 3.25 -12.53 -14.02
C ALA A 21 2.74 -11.09 -14.18
N SER A 22 3.54 -10.21 -14.82
CA SER A 22 3.17 -8.82 -15.10
C SER A 22 1.94 -8.74 -16.01
N GLU A 23 1.85 -9.59 -17.04
CA GLU A 23 0.66 -9.65 -17.89
C GLU A 23 -0.61 -10.02 -17.13
N ARG A 24 -0.53 -11.01 -16.23
CA ARG A 24 -1.68 -11.39 -15.40
C ARG A 24 -2.11 -10.25 -14.48
N ALA A 25 -1.15 -9.57 -13.86
CA ALA A 25 -1.41 -8.41 -13.01
C ALA A 25 -2.07 -7.29 -13.82
N TYR A 26 -1.54 -6.96 -15.01
CA TYR A 26 -2.10 -5.94 -15.90
C TYR A 26 -3.51 -6.29 -16.36
N ARG A 27 -3.76 -7.56 -16.73
CA ARG A 27 -5.08 -8.04 -17.12
C ARG A 27 -6.11 -7.94 -15.98
N SER A 28 -5.67 -8.14 -14.74
CA SER A 28 -6.51 -7.93 -13.54
C SER A 28 -6.83 -6.45 -13.34
N LEU A 29 -5.88 -5.56 -13.56
CA LEU A 29 -6.05 -4.12 -13.45
C LEU A 29 -6.94 -3.55 -14.57
N LEU A 30 -6.92 -4.14 -15.77
CA LEU A 30 -7.84 -3.78 -16.85
C LEU A 30 -9.32 -4.03 -16.51
N ARG A 31 -9.63 -4.86 -15.51
CA ARG A 31 -11.00 -5.00 -15.01
C ARG A 31 -11.55 -3.71 -14.39
N ALA A 32 -10.67 -2.82 -13.94
CA ALA A 32 -11.03 -1.49 -13.44
C ALA A 32 -11.33 -0.48 -14.56
N TYR A 33 -11.03 -0.83 -15.82
CA TYR A 33 -11.27 0.02 -17.00
C TYR A 33 -12.73 -0.04 -17.48
N PRO A 34 -13.18 1.00 -18.20
CA PRO A 34 -14.49 1.04 -18.84
C PRO A 34 -14.77 -0.20 -19.67
N ARG A 35 -15.95 -0.79 -19.50
CA ARG A 35 -16.34 -2.00 -20.24
C ARG A 35 -16.16 -1.80 -21.75
N ARG A 36 -16.56 -0.64 -22.27
CA ARG A 36 -16.46 -0.34 -23.71
C ARG A 36 -15.01 -0.38 -24.22
N LEU A 37 -14.09 0.30 -23.54
CA LEU A 37 -12.67 0.31 -23.91
C LEU A 37 -12.01 -1.05 -23.75
N ARG A 38 -12.37 -1.77 -22.69
CA ARG A 38 -11.84 -3.11 -22.44
C ARG A 38 -12.29 -4.12 -23.47
N ASP A 39 -13.57 -4.07 -23.85
CA ASP A 39 -14.16 -5.03 -24.79
C ASP A 39 -13.68 -4.74 -26.22
N GLU A 40 -13.33 -3.49 -26.56
CA GLU A 40 -12.85 -3.08 -27.87
C GLU A 40 -11.30 -3.20 -28.01
N TYR A 41 -10.54 -2.79 -26.98
CA TYR A 41 -9.06 -2.68 -27.08
C TYR A 41 -8.32 -3.55 -26.04
N GLY A 42 -9.01 -4.30 -25.18
CA GLY A 42 -8.40 -4.99 -24.04
C GLY A 42 -7.29 -5.97 -24.44
N ASP A 43 -7.49 -6.74 -25.49
CA ASP A 43 -6.51 -7.71 -25.97
C ASP A 43 -5.29 -7.03 -26.63
N GLU A 44 -5.49 -5.92 -27.32
CA GLU A 44 -4.41 -5.13 -27.91
C GLU A 44 -3.57 -4.46 -26.83
N MET A 45 -4.21 -3.90 -25.81
CA MET A 45 -3.53 -3.32 -24.65
C MET A 45 -2.66 -4.35 -23.91
N VAL A 46 -3.16 -5.58 -23.74
CA VAL A 46 -2.40 -6.67 -23.11
C VAL A 46 -1.21 -7.10 -23.98
N ARG A 47 -1.38 -7.16 -25.30
CA ARG A 47 -0.27 -7.50 -26.24
C ARG A 47 0.80 -6.43 -26.19
N LEU A 48 0.43 -5.16 -26.32
CA LEU A 48 1.35 -4.02 -26.25
C LEU A 48 2.10 -4.00 -24.91
N PHE A 49 1.39 -4.20 -23.80
CA PHE A 49 2.00 -4.24 -22.48
C PHE A 49 3.01 -5.39 -22.34
N ARG A 50 2.71 -6.56 -22.89
CA ARG A 50 3.63 -7.72 -22.92
C ARG A 50 4.91 -7.39 -23.69
N ASP A 51 4.80 -6.73 -24.84
CA ASP A 51 5.94 -6.35 -25.65
C ASP A 51 6.81 -5.30 -24.94
N LEU A 52 6.20 -4.31 -24.31
CA LEU A 52 6.89 -3.33 -23.46
C LEU A 52 7.59 -3.99 -22.26
N CYS A 53 6.99 -5.04 -21.66
CA CYS A 53 7.65 -5.79 -20.59
C CYS A 53 8.88 -6.55 -21.10
N ARG A 54 8.82 -7.13 -22.29
CA ARG A 54 9.96 -7.82 -22.92
C ARG A 54 11.09 -6.84 -23.20
N GLU A 55 10.76 -5.73 -23.85
CA GLU A 55 11.70 -4.66 -24.17
C GLU A 55 12.35 -4.09 -22.89
N GLY A 56 11.55 -3.77 -21.86
CA GLY A 56 12.05 -3.31 -20.56
C GLY A 56 13.01 -4.29 -19.90
N LEU A 57 12.72 -5.61 -19.98
CA LEU A 57 13.59 -6.64 -19.45
C LEU A 57 14.86 -6.88 -20.30
N GLU A 58 14.82 -6.62 -21.61
CA GLU A 58 15.98 -6.74 -22.49
C GLU A 58 17.00 -5.62 -22.23
N TYR A 59 16.55 -4.36 -22.16
CA TYR A 59 17.42 -3.19 -22.04
C TYR A 59 17.73 -2.80 -20.60
N GLY A 60 16.79 -2.98 -19.68
CA GLY A 60 16.91 -2.52 -18.27
C GLY A 60 16.79 -3.62 -17.21
N GLY A 61 16.63 -4.90 -17.63
CA GLY A 61 16.40 -5.98 -16.66
C GLY A 61 15.20 -5.73 -15.76
N GLY A 62 15.34 -6.01 -14.46
CA GLY A 62 14.28 -5.75 -13.47
C GLY A 62 13.93 -4.27 -13.31
N LEU A 63 14.91 -3.36 -13.51
CA LEU A 63 14.72 -1.90 -13.49
C LEU A 63 13.80 -1.43 -14.61
N GLY A 64 13.98 -1.92 -15.81
CA GLY A 64 13.14 -1.56 -16.96
C GLY A 64 11.68 -1.95 -16.71
N LEU A 65 11.44 -3.12 -16.11
CA LEU A 65 10.10 -3.56 -15.72
C LEU A 65 9.50 -2.69 -14.63
N ALA A 66 10.28 -2.33 -13.60
CA ALA A 66 9.83 -1.46 -12.50
C ALA A 66 9.50 -0.05 -13.01
N ALA A 67 10.32 0.52 -13.90
CA ALA A 67 10.09 1.81 -14.54
C ALA A 67 8.81 1.80 -15.40
N LEU A 68 8.54 0.71 -16.12
CA LEU A 68 7.31 0.52 -16.88
C LEU A 68 6.08 0.54 -15.96
N TRP A 69 6.12 -0.21 -14.87
CA TRP A 69 5.04 -0.23 -13.88
C TRP A 69 4.83 1.13 -13.19
N ALA A 70 5.90 1.82 -12.82
CA ALA A 70 5.84 3.16 -12.23
C ALA A 70 5.18 4.19 -13.17
N ARG A 71 5.32 4.00 -14.49
CA ARG A 71 4.67 4.85 -15.49
C ARG A 71 3.20 4.50 -15.71
N ILE A 72 2.86 3.20 -15.74
CA ILE A 72 1.51 2.73 -16.11
C ILE A 72 0.54 2.76 -14.93
N LEU A 73 0.98 2.44 -13.71
CA LEU A 73 0.12 2.42 -12.52
C LEU A 73 -0.61 3.75 -12.26
N PRO A 74 0.03 4.93 -12.34
CA PRO A 74 -0.68 6.20 -12.14
C PRO A 74 -1.78 6.44 -13.18
N GLU A 75 -1.52 6.08 -14.44
CA GLU A 75 -2.50 6.25 -15.52
C GLU A 75 -3.71 5.32 -15.32
N LEU A 76 -3.48 4.05 -14.95
CA LEU A 76 -4.52 3.08 -14.66
C LEU A 76 -5.39 3.54 -13.48
N VAL A 77 -4.76 3.99 -12.39
CA VAL A 77 -5.47 4.49 -11.21
C VAL A 77 -6.26 5.75 -11.54
N CYS A 78 -5.64 6.72 -12.23
CA CYS A 78 -6.31 7.96 -12.61
C CYS A 78 -7.49 7.72 -13.55
N SER A 79 -7.38 6.79 -14.50
CA SER A 79 -8.45 6.45 -15.43
C SER A 79 -9.62 5.78 -14.72
N SER A 80 -9.36 4.83 -13.81
CA SER A 80 -10.39 4.14 -13.03
C SER A 80 -11.13 5.06 -12.06
N LEU A 81 -10.43 6.06 -11.49
CA LEU A 81 -11.03 7.06 -10.59
C LEU A 81 -11.85 8.10 -11.35
N LYS A 82 -11.43 8.49 -12.56
CA LYS A 82 -12.15 9.45 -13.40
C LYS A 82 -13.54 8.93 -13.79
N GLU A 83 -13.65 7.64 -14.05
CA GLU A 83 -14.93 7.03 -14.45
C GLU A 83 -15.91 6.88 -13.28
N ARG A 84 -15.42 6.73 -12.04
CA ARG A 84 -16.27 6.69 -10.84
C ARG A 84 -16.82 8.07 -10.43
N GLY A 85 -16.78 9.07 -11.32
CA GLY A 85 -17.26 10.43 -11.06
C GLY A 85 -16.37 11.23 -10.09
N THR A 86 -15.18 10.70 -9.77
CA THR A 86 -14.19 11.46 -9.01
C THR A 86 -13.37 12.28 -10.01
N THR A 87 -13.81 13.50 -10.30
CA THR A 87 -12.97 14.45 -11.08
C THR A 87 -11.70 14.71 -10.29
N LEU A 88 -10.63 14.01 -10.65
CA LEU A 88 -9.31 14.31 -10.09
C LEU A 88 -8.91 15.72 -10.54
N ASN A 89 -8.88 16.63 -9.58
CA ASN A 89 -8.33 17.93 -9.82
C ASN A 89 -6.86 17.77 -10.30
N ARG A 90 -6.39 18.64 -11.18
CA ARG A 90 -5.01 18.68 -11.70
C ARG A 90 -3.97 18.52 -10.58
N ASN A 91 -4.24 19.07 -9.41
CA ASN A 91 -3.37 18.94 -8.24
C ASN A 91 -3.32 17.52 -7.68
N THR A 92 -4.45 16.81 -7.64
CA THR A 92 -4.50 15.41 -7.18
C THR A 92 -3.76 14.50 -8.15
N TYR A 93 -3.89 14.71 -9.47
CA TYR A 93 -3.12 13.98 -10.47
C TYR A 93 -1.61 14.15 -10.25
N ARG A 94 -1.14 15.39 -10.08
CA ARG A 94 0.29 15.68 -9.80
C ARG A 94 0.76 14.99 -8.51
N SER A 95 -0.08 14.95 -7.47
CA SER A 95 0.24 14.25 -6.23
C SER A 95 0.35 12.74 -6.43
N VAL A 96 -0.54 12.12 -7.21
CA VAL A 96 -0.48 10.67 -7.52
C VAL A 96 0.78 10.33 -8.31
N VAL A 97 1.14 11.15 -9.30
CA VAL A 97 2.40 11.00 -10.05
C VAL A 97 3.60 11.16 -9.11
N GLY A 98 3.56 12.14 -8.21
CA GLY A 98 4.60 12.32 -7.19
C GLY A 98 4.76 11.09 -6.28
N VAL A 99 3.67 10.49 -5.83
CA VAL A 99 3.69 9.24 -5.04
C VAL A 99 4.30 8.09 -5.86
N ALA A 100 3.94 7.94 -7.13
CA ALA A 100 4.50 6.90 -7.98
C ALA A 100 6.01 7.06 -8.18
N LEU A 101 6.48 8.29 -8.43
CA LEU A 101 7.90 8.59 -8.55
C LEU A 101 8.65 8.35 -7.24
N ALA A 102 8.07 8.77 -6.11
CA ALA A 102 8.64 8.50 -4.78
C ALA A 102 8.74 7.00 -4.49
N THR A 103 7.69 6.23 -4.83
CA THR A 103 7.71 4.77 -4.71
C THR A 103 8.81 4.15 -5.57
N ALA A 104 8.93 4.56 -6.83
CA ALA A 104 9.98 4.07 -7.72
C ALA A 104 11.37 4.41 -7.17
N PHE A 105 11.56 5.63 -6.64
CA PHE A 105 12.82 6.06 -6.04
C PHE A 105 13.19 5.23 -4.80
N VAL A 106 12.23 4.95 -3.91
CA VAL A 106 12.45 4.11 -2.73
C VAL A 106 12.80 2.67 -3.13
N LEU A 107 12.16 2.12 -4.15
CA LEU A 107 12.47 0.77 -4.66
C LEU A 107 13.83 0.67 -5.37
N LEU A 108 14.42 1.79 -5.77
CA LEU A 108 15.80 1.82 -6.27
C LEU A 108 16.81 1.47 -5.18
N ILE A 109 16.51 1.75 -3.90
CA ILE A 109 17.44 1.49 -2.78
C ILE A 109 17.76 -0.01 -2.69
N PRO A 110 16.80 -0.93 -2.48
CA PRO A 110 17.11 -2.35 -2.44
C PRO A 110 17.68 -2.88 -3.75
N LEU A 111 17.25 -2.32 -4.88
CA LEU A 111 17.77 -2.71 -6.17
C LEU A 111 19.25 -2.38 -6.34
N LEU A 112 19.69 -1.20 -5.90
CA LEU A 112 21.10 -0.82 -5.89
C LEU A 112 21.88 -1.63 -4.85
N ALA A 113 21.31 -1.90 -3.68
CA ALA A 113 21.92 -2.74 -2.67
C ALA A 113 22.26 -4.13 -3.23
N MET A 114 21.34 -4.74 -3.98
CA MET A 114 21.58 -6.05 -4.66
C MET A 114 22.70 -6.05 -5.69
N GLN A 115 23.16 -4.86 -6.14
CA GLN A 115 24.31 -4.75 -7.06
C GLN A 115 25.64 -4.64 -6.30
N ILE A 116 25.57 -4.25 -5.01
CA ILE A 116 26.75 -3.93 -4.19
C ILE A 116 27.02 -5.02 -3.16
N THR A 117 25.96 -5.69 -2.66
CA THR A 117 26.06 -6.71 -1.61
C THR A 117 25.23 -7.94 -1.98
N ASP A 118 25.74 -9.13 -1.63
CA ASP A 118 25.02 -10.39 -1.77
C ASP A 118 24.04 -10.64 -0.60
N GLU A 119 24.05 -9.79 0.43
CA GLU A 119 23.20 -9.92 1.62
C GLU A 119 21.73 -9.60 1.32
N VAL A 120 21.47 -8.75 0.32
CA VAL A 120 20.11 -8.38 -0.10
C VAL A 120 19.69 -9.20 -1.31
N ALA A 121 18.88 -10.23 -1.10
CA ALA A 121 18.39 -11.13 -2.16
C ALA A 121 16.89 -10.99 -2.40
N TRP A 122 16.44 -9.79 -2.83
CA TRP A 122 15.04 -9.56 -3.15
C TRP A 122 14.63 -10.23 -4.45
N ASN A 123 13.49 -10.92 -4.43
CA ASN A 123 12.86 -11.48 -5.61
C ASN A 123 11.79 -10.52 -6.17
N LEU A 124 11.20 -10.87 -7.31
CA LEU A 124 10.18 -10.05 -7.94
C LEU A 124 8.94 -9.85 -7.05
N ALA A 125 8.57 -10.84 -6.23
CA ALA A 125 7.42 -10.75 -5.34
C ALA A 125 7.66 -9.71 -4.24
N ASP A 126 8.89 -9.60 -3.72
CA ASP A 126 9.27 -8.62 -2.71
C ASP A 126 9.13 -7.19 -3.26
N PHE A 127 9.60 -6.96 -4.50
CA PHE A 127 9.44 -5.66 -5.17
C PHE A 127 7.97 -5.31 -5.42
N VAL A 128 7.16 -6.28 -5.84
CA VAL A 128 5.72 -6.08 -6.07
C VAL A 128 5.01 -5.79 -4.75
N PHE A 129 5.32 -6.54 -3.70
CA PHE A 129 4.75 -6.34 -2.36
C PHE A 129 5.12 -4.96 -1.81
N ALA A 130 6.41 -4.62 -1.77
CA ALA A 130 6.88 -3.33 -1.29
C ALA A 130 6.32 -2.17 -2.11
N GLY A 131 6.32 -2.29 -3.43
CA GLY A 131 5.76 -1.29 -4.34
C GLY A 131 4.27 -1.08 -4.15
N ALA A 132 3.50 -2.16 -4.03
CA ALA A 132 2.07 -2.09 -3.79
C ALA A 132 1.76 -1.46 -2.42
N LEU A 133 2.53 -1.79 -1.40
CA LEU A 133 2.35 -1.26 -0.05
C LEU A 133 2.69 0.23 0.01
N ILE A 134 3.86 0.66 -0.50
CA ILE A 134 4.30 2.06 -0.50
C ILE A 134 3.35 2.91 -1.36
N PHE A 135 3.10 2.48 -2.60
CA PHE A 135 2.22 3.21 -3.52
C PHE A 135 0.78 3.25 -3.00
N GLY A 136 0.25 2.12 -2.52
CA GLY A 136 -1.10 2.02 -1.97
C GLY A 136 -1.31 2.94 -0.77
N THR A 137 -0.36 2.98 0.15
CA THR A 137 -0.39 3.87 1.32
C THR A 137 -0.34 5.35 0.90
N GLY A 138 0.57 5.71 0.00
CA GLY A 138 0.68 7.07 -0.52
C GLY A 138 -0.57 7.51 -1.29
N LEU A 139 -1.13 6.62 -2.11
CA LEU A 139 -2.37 6.86 -2.84
C LEU A 139 -3.55 7.05 -1.88
N ALA A 140 -3.68 6.19 -0.86
CA ALA A 140 -4.71 6.32 0.18
C ALA A 140 -4.61 7.68 0.87
N TYR A 141 -3.40 8.12 1.22
CA TYR A 141 -3.16 9.45 1.79
C TYR A 141 -3.65 10.56 0.86
N VAL A 142 -3.22 10.55 -0.40
CA VAL A 142 -3.61 11.58 -1.39
C VAL A 142 -5.12 11.65 -1.54
N LEU A 143 -5.80 10.50 -1.66
CA LEU A 143 -7.24 10.45 -1.84
C LEU A 143 -8.01 10.91 -0.60
N MET A 144 -7.58 10.53 0.60
CA MET A 144 -8.23 10.91 1.85
C MET A 144 -8.04 12.40 2.16
N VAL A 145 -6.89 12.97 1.78
CA VAL A 145 -6.49 14.34 2.13
C VAL A 145 -6.86 15.34 1.04
N SER A 146 -7.12 14.90 -0.19
CA SER A 146 -7.40 15.78 -1.35
C SER A 146 -8.56 16.76 -1.14
N LYS A 147 -9.52 16.42 -0.28
CA LYS A 147 -10.69 17.24 0.07
C LYS A 147 -10.60 17.86 1.46
N ALA A 148 -9.51 17.65 2.20
CA ALA A 148 -9.35 18.08 3.57
C ALA A 148 -8.66 19.45 3.65
N GLY A 149 -9.38 20.47 4.08
CA GLY A 149 -8.85 21.81 4.36
C GLY A 149 -8.16 21.95 5.72
N ASN A 150 -8.26 20.94 6.61
CA ASN A 150 -7.77 21.01 7.99
C ASN A 150 -6.44 20.23 8.12
N THR A 151 -5.39 20.94 8.61
CA THR A 151 -4.05 20.36 8.82
C THR A 151 -4.05 19.24 9.84
N ALA A 152 -4.85 19.35 10.92
CA ALA A 152 -4.95 18.29 11.93
C ALA A 152 -5.53 16.99 11.34
N TYR A 153 -6.52 17.09 10.44
CA TYR A 153 -7.05 15.94 9.72
C TYR A 153 -5.98 15.29 8.83
N ARG A 154 -5.19 16.09 8.12
CA ARG A 154 -4.09 15.58 7.26
C ARG A 154 -3.04 14.87 8.08
N ALA A 155 -2.64 15.44 9.23
CA ALA A 155 -1.71 14.81 10.16
C ALA A 155 -2.28 13.50 10.72
N ALA A 156 -3.56 13.48 11.14
CA ALA A 156 -4.22 12.29 11.64
C ALA A 156 -4.22 11.14 10.63
N VAL A 157 -4.58 11.42 9.37
CA VAL A 157 -4.52 10.44 8.28
C VAL A 157 -3.09 9.95 8.05
N GLY A 158 -2.11 10.85 8.06
CA GLY A 158 -0.69 10.50 7.91
C GLY A 158 -0.22 9.53 8.99
N VAL A 159 -0.53 9.81 10.26
CA VAL A 159 -0.15 8.94 11.40
C VAL A 159 -0.87 7.58 11.31
N ALA A 160 -2.17 7.56 10.99
CA ALA A 160 -2.92 6.31 10.84
C ALA A 160 -2.35 5.41 9.74
N LEU A 161 -2.07 6.00 8.57
CA LEU A 161 -1.53 5.26 7.44
C LEU A 161 -0.07 4.83 7.67
N ALA A 162 0.73 5.65 8.35
CA ALA A 162 2.09 5.26 8.75
C ALA A 162 2.06 4.07 9.73
N ALA A 163 1.17 4.09 10.73
CA ALA A 163 1.00 2.97 11.65
C ALA A 163 0.56 1.69 10.90
N ALA A 164 -0.42 1.79 10.01
CA ALA A 164 -0.89 0.67 9.19
C ALA A 164 0.22 0.14 8.25
N PHE A 165 0.96 1.05 7.61
CA PHE A 165 2.11 0.70 6.77
C PHE A 165 3.17 -0.08 7.55
N LEU A 166 3.61 0.46 8.70
CA LEU A 166 4.61 -0.19 9.55
C LEU A 166 4.10 -1.55 10.05
N LEU A 167 2.82 -1.66 10.41
CA LEU A 167 2.24 -2.92 10.87
C LEU A 167 2.30 -3.99 9.75
N VAL A 168 1.93 -3.64 8.53
CA VAL A 168 2.02 -4.56 7.37
C VAL A 168 3.48 -4.85 7.01
N TRP A 169 4.33 -3.82 7.01
CA TRP A 169 5.74 -3.96 6.64
C TRP A 169 6.49 -4.89 7.59
N VAL A 170 6.33 -4.66 8.90
CA VAL A 170 7.03 -5.47 9.91
C VAL A 170 6.52 -6.91 9.91
N ASN A 171 5.21 -7.13 9.79
CA ASN A 171 4.67 -8.48 9.69
C ASN A 171 5.04 -9.19 8.38
N GLY A 172 5.07 -8.47 7.25
CA GLY A 172 5.34 -9.05 5.94
C GLY A 172 6.83 -9.23 5.61
N ALA A 173 7.71 -8.39 6.18
CA ALA A 173 9.13 -8.39 5.87
C ALA A 173 9.97 -9.17 6.88
N VAL A 174 9.56 -9.20 8.16
CA VAL A 174 10.34 -9.81 9.26
C VAL A 174 9.74 -11.14 9.72
N GLY A 175 8.42 -11.35 9.47
CA GLY A 175 7.71 -12.51 10.00
C GLY A 175 7.81 -12.49 11.53
N ILE A 176 7.01 -11.69 12.22
CA ILE A 176 7.10 -11.50 13.67
C ILE A 176 6.80 -12.81 14.42
N THR A 177 6.06 -13.72 13.79
CA THR A 177 5.72 -15.01 14.38
C THR A 177 5.70 -16.08 13.29
N ASP A 178 6.39 -17.20 13.52
CA ASP A 178 6.30 -18.41 12.69
C ASP A 178 4.96 -19.16 12.88
N SER A 179 3.91 -18.47 13.31
CA SER A 179 2.65 -19.08 13.72
C SER A 179 1.43 -18.33 13.18
N ASP A 180 0.24 -18.97 13.28
CA ASP A 180 -1.08 -18.42 12.96
C ASP A 180 -1.39 -17.07 13.65
N ALA A 181 -0.56 -16.60 14.59
CA ALA A 181 -0.68 -15.31 15.26
C ALA A 181 -0.51 -14.11 14.32
N ASP A 182 0.21 -14.24 13.20
CA ASP A 182 0.32 -13.18 12.19
C ASP A 182 -1.05 -12.82 11.57
N SER A 183 -1.97 -13.79 11.53
CA SER A 183 -3.33 -13.54 11.07
C SER A 183 -4.12 -12.59 11.99
N MET A 184 -3.78 -12.48 13.27
CA MET A 184 -4.44 -11.56 14.20
C MET A 184 -4.19 -10.09 13.84
N TYR A 185 -3.02 -9.76 13.31
CA TYR A 185 -2.70 -8.39 12.87
C TYR A 185 -3.48 -7.98 11.62
N VAL A 186 -3.84 -8.94 10.77
CA VAL A 186 -4.79 -8.71 9.65
C VAL A 186 -6.15 -8.29 10.21
N GLY A 187 -6.58 -8.88 11.33
CA GLY A 187 -7.79 -8.49 12.05
C GLY A 187 -7.75 -7.03 12.54
N VAL A 188 -6.61 -6.57 13.07
CA VAL A 188 -6.44 -5.16 13.49
C VAL A 188 -6.60 -4.20 12.30
N LEU A 189 -5.96 -4.52 11.17
CA LEU A 189 -6.09 -3.73 9.94
C LEU A 189 -7.53 -3.73 9.42
N ALA A 190 -8.20 -4.89 9.47
CA ALA A 190 -9.60 -5.00 9.08
C ALA A 190 -10.51 -4.10 9.92
N VAL A 191 -10.31 -4.03 11.24
CA VAL A 191 -11.02 -3.10 12.14
C VAL A 191 -10.81 -1.65 11.69
N GLY A 192 -9.57 -1.26 11.38
CA GLY A 192 -9.24 0.08 10.90
C GLY A 192 -9.91 0.41 9.57
N ILE A 193 -9.84 -0.50 8.60
CA ILE A 193 -10.42 -0.31 7.26
C ILE A 193 -11.95 -0.26 7.33
N VAL A 194 -12.58 -1.22 8.00
CA VAL A 194 -14.04 -1.27 8.17
C VAL A 194 -14.51 -0.04 8.94
N GLY A 195 -13.80 0.33 10.00
CA GLY A 195 -14.07 1.55 10.76
C GLY A 195 -14.00 2.80 9.90
N ALA A 196 -13.00 2.94 9.02
CA ALA A 196 -12.86 4.06 8.10
C ALA A 196 -14.00 4.11 7.06
N ILE A 197 -14.42 2.95 6.55
CA ILE A 197 -15.56 2.83 5.62
C ILE A 197 -16.87 3.27 6.30
N ILE A 198 -17.15 2.76 7.49
CA ILE A 198 -18.34 3.12 8.29
C ILE A 198 -18.33 4.60 8.65
N ALA A 199 -17.16 5.13 9.04
CA ALA A 199 -16.96 6.54 9.34
C ALA A 199 -17.17 7.46 8.12
N ARG A 200 -17.17 6.91 6.90
CA ARG A 200 -17.24 7.68 5.64
C ARG A 200 -16.22 8.82 5.60
N LEU A 201 -15.05 8.58 6.19
CA LEU A 201 -13.93 9.52 6.33
C LEU A 201 -14.28 10.83 7.09
N ARG A 202 -15.37 10.83 7.88
CA ARG A 202 -15.73 11.97 8.73
C ARG A 202 -14.82 12.00 9.96
N PRO A 203 -14.28 13.18 10.38
CA PRO A 203 -13.29 13.27 11.45
C PRO A 203 -13.74 12.60 12.76
N SER A 204 -14.98 12.84 13.21
CA SER A 204 -15.52 12.24 14.43
C SER A 204 -15.68 10.73 14.36
N GLY A 205 -16.05 10.19 13.19
CA GLY A 205 -16.13 8.76 12.93
C GLY A 205 -14.76 8.11 12.87
N MET A 206 -13.81 8.77 12.18
CA MET A 206 -12.42 8.31 12.08
C MET A 206 -11.74 8.25 13.44
N ALA A 207 -12.00 9.21 14.33
CA ALA A 207 -11.48 9.15 15.70
C ALA A 207 -11.93 7.87 16.42
N ARG A 208 -13.22 7.52 16.33
CA ARG A 208 -13.74 6.27 16.91
C ARG A 208 -13.15 5.03 16.26
N ALA A 209 -12.99 5.03 14.95
CA ALA A 209 -12.36 3.93 14.21
C ALA A 209 -10.92 3.71 14.69
N MET A 210 -10.13 4.76 14.84
CA MET A 210 -8.75 4.65 15.32
C MET A 210 -8.65 4.19 16.78
N PHE A 211 -9.57 4.62 17.67
CA PHE A 211 -9.64 4.08 19.03
C PHE A 211 -9.99 2.59 19.02
N ALA A 212 -10.94 2.16 18.19
CA ALA A 212 -11.26 0.74 18.03
C ALA A 212 -10.07 -0.08 17.53
N THR A 213 -9.31 0.48 16.58
CA THR A 213 -8.08 -0.16 16.05
C THR A 213 -7.01 -0.25 17.15
N ALA A 214 -6.82 0.80 17.95
CA ALA A 214 -5.90 0.78 19.09
C ALA A 214 -6.29 -0.28 20.13
N LEU A 215 -7.59 -0.42 20.41
CA LEU A 215 -8.10 -1.45 21.31
C LEU A 215 -7.89 -2.86 20.73
N ALA A 216 -8.16 -3.06 19.44
CA ALA A 216 -7.89 -4.33 18.75
C ALA A 216 -6.42 -4.69 18.83
N GLN A 217 -5.51 -3.74 18.59
CA GLN A 217 -4.07 -3.94 18.71
C GLN A 217 -3.66 -4.35 20.13
N ALA A 218 -4.18 -3.67 21.16
CA ALA A 218 -3.91 -4.02 22.55
C ALA A 218 -4.47 -5.42 22.91
N SER A 219 -5.63 -5.79 22.36
CA SER A 219 -6.25 -7.10 22.57
C SER A 219 -5.40 -8.24 21.98
N VAL A 220 -4.79 -8.03 20.81
CA VAL A 220 -3.89 -9.03 20.20
C VAL A 220 -2.71 -9.32 21.13
N ALA A 221 -2.07 -8.30 21.70
CA ALA A 221 -0.98 -8.50 22.65
C ALA A 221 -1.43 -9.20 23.94
N ALA A 222 -2.58 -8.81 24.47
CA ALA A 222 -3.13 -9.46 25.66
C ALA A 222 -3.40 -10.96 25.42
N ILE A 223 -3.99 -11.29 24.26
CA ILE A 223 -4.24 -12.69 23.86
C ILE A 223 -2.91 -13.44 23.68
N ALA A 224 -1.93 -12.85 23.03
CA ALA A 224 -0.61 -13.49 22.80
C ALA A 224 0.11 -13.77 24.13
N LEU A 225 0.04 -12.85 25.10
CA LEU A 225 0.64 -13.05 26.43
C LEU A 225 -0.09 -14.10 27.25
N ILE A 226 -1.44 -14.09 27.25
CA ILE A 226 -2.25 -15.04 28.04
C ILE A 226 -2.16 -16.45 27.45
N ALA A 227 -2.17 -16.56 26.14
CA ALA A 227 -2.09 -17.84 25.43
C ALA A 227 -0.66 -18.43 25.39
N GLY A 228 0.35 -17.66 25.84
CA GLY A 228 1.75 -18.11 25.79
C GLY A 228 2.30 -18.30 24.38
N ILE A 229 1.73 -17.60 23.37
CA ILE A 229 2.10 -17.69 21.95
C ILE A 229 3.31 -16.76 21.65
N VAL A 230 3.89 -16.17 22.69
CA VAL A 230 5.07 -15.30 22.53
C VAL A 230 6.27 -16.18 22.16
N PRO A 231 6.96 -15.91 21.02
CA PRO A 231 8.15 -16.65 20.63
C PRO A 231 9.20 -16.67 21.74
N THR A 232 9.86 -17.80 21.93
CA THR A 232 10.85 -18.00 23.01
C THR A 232 12.06 -17.06 22.94
N TYR A 233 12.28 -16.41 21.80
CA TYR A 233 13.35 -15.44 21.57
C TYR A 233 12.93 -13.98 21.84
N ASN A 234 11.62 -13.69 22.04
CA ASN A 234 11.13 -12.36 22.38
C ASN A 234 10.77 -12.29 23.85
N SER A 235 11.25 -11.27 24.54
CA SER A 235 10.83 -11.00 25.91
C SER A 235 9.42 -10.40 25.92
N ALA A 236 8.66 -10.65 27.01
CA ALA A 236 7.35 -10.03 27.19
C ALA A 236 7.41 -8.50 27.12
N PHE A 237 8.54 -7.91 27.51
CA PHE A 237 8.79 -6.47 27.42
C PHE A 237 8.91 -5.97 25.99
N GLU A 238 9.49 -6.73 25.06
CA GLU A 238 9.58 -6.37 23.65
C GLU A 238 8.21 -6.39 22.99
N VAL A 239 7.41 -7.42 23.26
CA VAL A 239 6.03 -7.51 22.74
C VAL A 239 5.17 -6.35 23.27
N LEU A 240 5.28 -6.02 24.55
CA LEU A 240 4.59 -4.87 25.14
C LEU A 240 5.10 -3.55 24.57
N GLY A 241 6.40 -3.40 24.37
CA GLY A 241 7.00 -2.20 23.80
C GLY A 241 6.55 -1.94 22.36
N ILE A 242 6.61 -2.96 21.49
CA ILE A 242 6.17 -2.88 20.09
C ILE A 242 4.66 -2.60 20.04
N THR A 243 3.87 -3.34 20.83
CA THR A 243 2.41 -3.12 20.89
C THR A 243 2.07 -1.74 21.40
N GLY A 244 2.72 -1.29 22.49
CA GLY A 244 2.54 0.04 23.05
C GLY A 244 2.83 1.14 22.05
N PHE A 245 3.87 0.97 21.23
CA PHE A 245 4.19 1.89 20.14
C PHE A 245 3.05 2.01 19.13
N TYR A 246 2.52 0.88 18.63
CA TYR A 246 1.40 0.91 17.68
C TYR A 246 0.12 1.47 18.31
N VAL A 247 -0.20 1.10 19.54
CA VAL A 247 -1.33 1.65 20.28
C VAL A 247 -1.20 3.17 20.41
N ALA A 248 0.00 3.67 20.74
CA ALA A 248 0.25 5.11 20.86
C ALA A 248 0.04 5.83 19.53
N LEU A 249 0.47 5.24 18.39
CA LEU A 249 0.25 5.80 17.06
C LEU A 249 -1.24 5.88 16.72
N PHE A 250 -2.01 4.80 16.93
CA PHE A 250 -3.46 4.79 16.67
C PHE A 250 -4.22 5.74 17.60
N VAL A 251 -3.89 5.79 18.88
CA VAL A 251 -4.47 6.75 19.83
C VAL A 251 -4.11 8.19 19.45
N GLY A 252 -2.85 8.47 19.12
CA GLY A 252 -2.39 9.77 18.64
C GLY A 252 -3.16 10.24 17.40
N SER A 253 -3.33 9.35 16.42
CA SER A 253 -4.17 9.60 15.26
C SER A 253 -5.62 9.88 15.64
N ALA A 254 -6.21 9.11 16.56
CA ALA A 254 -7.58 9.30 17.05
C ALA A 254 -7.77 10.68 17.70
N LEU A 255 -6.81 11.11 18.52
CA LEU A 255 -6.82 12.42 19.16
C LEU A 255 -6.72 13.55 18.14
N LEU A 256 -5.86 13.41 17.13
CA LEU A 256 -5.77 14.37 16.03
C LEU A 256 -7.09 14.47 15.24
N PHE A 257 -7.76 13.33 14.97
CA PHE A 257 -9.08 13.34 14.35
C PHE A 257 -10.14 14.03 15.23
N ARG A 258 -10.10 13.84 16.56
CA ARG A 258 -10.99 14.55 17.49
C ARG A 258 -10.73 16.05 17.43
N HIS A 259 -9.48 16.46 17.47
CA HIS A 259 -9.12 17.87 17.35
C HIS A 259 -9.60 18.45 16.01
N ALA A 260 -9.41 17.74 14.91
CA ALA A 260 -9.92 18.13 13.60
C ALA A 260 -11.46 18.24 13.54
N ALA A 261 -12.17 17.43 14.33
CA ALA A 261 -13.63 17.49 14.43
C ALA A 261 -14.11 18.75 15.18
N GLN A 262 -13.41 19.13 16.25
CA GLN A 262 -13.74 20.31 17.06
C GLN A 262 -13.55 21.63 16.29
N GLY A 263 -12.51 21.74 15.47
CA GLY A 263 -12.26 22.92 14.65
C GLY A 263 -13.28 23.15 13.52
N ARG A 264 -14.28 22.29 13.35
CA ARG A 264 -15.39 22.43 12.39
C ARG A 264 -16.71 22.90 13.00
N THR A 265 -16.77 23.08 14.33
CA THR A 265 -17.96 23.65 14.96
C THR A 265 -17.99 25.15 14.65
N PRO A 266 -19.01 25.68 13.94
CA PRO A 266 -19.09 27.13 13.67
C PRO A 266 -19.17 27.86 15.02
N ALA A 267 -18.34 28.89 15.19
CA ALA A 267 -18.47 29.88 16.26
C ALA A 267 -19.71 30.78 15.98
N GLY A 268 -20.89 30.21 16.07
CA GLY A 268 -22.13 30.87 15.66
C GLY A 268 -23.38 30.53 16.47
N ALA A 269 -23.25 29.78 17.58
CA ALA A 269 -24.40 29.42 18.41
C ALA A 269 -24.34 30.07 19.81
N GLY A 270 -23.89 31.29 19.88
CA GLY A 270 -23.71 31.96 21.16
C GLY A 270 -23.97 33.48 21.18
N GLN A 271 -24.84 33.98 20.27
CA GLN A 271 -25.32 35.36 20.34
C GLN A 271 -26.79 35.44 19.91
N GLU A 272 -27.66 34.81 20.65
CA GLU A 272 -29.07 35.17 20.78
C GLU A 272 -29.43 34.97 22.26
N GLY A 273 -29.36 36.02 23.01
CA GLY A 273 -29.78 36.17 24.37
C GLY A 273 -29.96 37.63 24.69
#